data_42d96077a8c6e5f9843c3497f4eb3ee6
#
_entry.id   42d96077a8c6e5f9843c3497f4eb3ee6
#
_cell.length_a   1.000
_cell.length_b   1.000
_cell.length_c   1.000
_cell.angle_alpha   90.00
_cell.angle_beta   90.00
_cell.angle_gamma   90.00
#
_symmetry.space_group_name_H-M   'P 1'
#
loop_
_entity.id
_entity.type
_entity.pdbx_description
1 polymer ?
#
loop_
_entity_poly.entity_id
_entity_poly.type
_entity_poly.pdbx_seq_one_letter_code
_entity_poly.pdbx_strand_id
1 'polypeptide(L)'
;LKETIQRYLTNKRIIDAIGKEYNIKTYFVIQPTPTYKYNLSNHIIFQENPDIFDIHVDSFLGYNVLEKHYHNLKGGDKRNIIWLADMQIDKNENLYVDAVHYNANFSEEIAGEIVNIIKYDVINK
;
A
#
# COMPACT_ATOMS: atom_id res chain seq x y z
N LEU A 1 -13.17 9.83 4.54
CA LEU A 1 -12.11 8.88 4.91
C LEU A 1 -12.67 7.63 5.61
N LYS A 2 -13.46 7.77 6.70
CA LYS A 2 -14.03 6.60 7.40
C LYS A 2 -14.91 5.75 6.48
N GLU A 3 -15.78 6.37 5.72
CA GLU A 3 -16.63 5.69 4.72
C GLU A 3 -15.80 5.04 3.61
N THR A 4 -14.73 5.67 3.17
CA THR A 4 -13.82 5.13 2.14
C THR A 4 -13.16 3.84 2.63
N ILE A 5 -12.67 3.83 3.87
CA ILE A 5 -12.09 2.63 4.49
C ILE A 5 -13.14 1.54 4.66
N GLN A 6 -14.36 1.90 5.10
CA GLN A 6 -15.44 0.93 5.24
C GLN A 6 -15.82 0.31 3.88
N ARG A 7 -15.82 1.10 2.82
CA ARG A 7 -16.05 0.63 1.44
C ARG A 7 -14.94 -0.31 0.98
N TYR A 8 -13.67 0.03 1.26
CA TYR A 8 -12.53 -0.84 0.97
C TYR A 8 -12.68 -2.21 1.66
N LEU A 9 -12.99 -2.24 2.95
CA LEU A 9 -13.18 -3.49 3.70
C LEU A 9 -14.38 -4.30 3.20
N THR A 10 -15.45 -3.63 2.80
CA THR A 10 -16.62 -4.31 2.19
C THR A 10 -16.24 -4.95 0.87
N ASN A 11 -15.55 -4.24 -0.01
CA ASN A 11 -15.07 -4.79 -1.29
C ASN A 11 -14.10 -5.95 -1.06
N LYS A 12 -13.18 -5.83 -0.09
CA LYS A 12 -12.30 -6.92 0.31
C LYS A 12 -13.08 -8.18 0.68
N ARG A 13 -14.11 -8.06 1.51
CA ARG A 13 -14.93 -9.22 1.93
C ARG A 13 -15.65 -9.88 0.75
N ILE A 14 -16.13 -9.09 -0.21
CA ILE A 14 -16.75 -9.59 -1.43
C ILE A 14 -15.75 -10.38 -2.28
N ILE A 15 -14.55 -9.81 -2.49
CA ILE A 15 -13.47 -10.46 -3.24
C ILE A 15 -13.03 -11.76 -2.55
N ASP A 16 -12.86 -11.73 -1.21
CA ASP A 16 -12.51 -12.92 -0.43
C ASP A 16 -13.59 -14.02 -0.54
N ALA A 17 -14.87 -13.65 -0.54
CA ALA A 17 -15.97 -14.60 -0.67
C ALA A 17 -15.97 -15.25 -2.06
N ILE A 18 -15.77 -14.47 -3.11
CA ILE A 18 -15.66 -14.99 -4.49
C ILE A 18 -14.40 -15.88 -4.61
N GLY A 19 -13.25 -15.41 -4.11
CA GLY A 19 -12.01 -16.19 -4.12
C GLY A 19 -12.20 -17.55 -3.44
N LYS A 20 -12.88 -17.58 -2.29
CA LYS A 20 -13.17 -18.82 -1.57
C LYS A 20 -14.05 -19.78 -2.38
N GLU A 21 -15.08 -19.27 -3.06
CA GLU A 21 -15.98 -20.09 -3.89
C GLU A 21 -15.22 -20.77 -5.04
N TYR A 22 -14.26 -20.07 -5.64
CA TYR A 22 -13.45 -20.59 -6.76
C TYR A 22 -12.12 -21.20 -6.33
N ASN A 23 -11.88 -21.39 -5.03
CA ASN A 23 -10.61 -21.88 -4.48
C ASN A 23 -9.38 -21.02 -4.92
N ILE A 24 -9.60 -19.71 -5.00
CA ILE A 24 -8.56 -18.71 -5.33
C ILE A 24 -8.16 -17.99 -4.04
N LYS A 25 -6.86 -17.97 -3.74
CA LYS A 25 -6.32 -17.19 -2.64
C LYS A 25 -6.09 -15.76 -3.09
N THR A 26 -6.67 -14.81 -2.35
CA THR A 26 -6.58 -13.38 -2.63
C THR A 26 -5.64 -12.70 -1.65
N TYR A 27 -4.91 -11.67 -2.12
CA TYR A 27 -4.08 -10.81 -1.30
C TYR A 27 -4.38 -9.34 -1.63
N PHE A 28 -4.31 -8.49 -0.61
CA PHE A 28 -4.62 -7.06 -0.70
C PHE A 28 -3.40 -6.28 -0.24
N VAL A 29 -2.74 -5.59 -1.16
CA VAL A 29 -1.51 -4.86 -0.87
C VAL A 29 -1.84 -3.40 -0.61
N ILE A 30 -1.44 -2.88 0.55
CA ILE A 30 -1.39 -1.45 0.84
C ILE A 30 0.00 -0.98 0.45
N GLN A 31 0.08 -0.40 -0.73
CA GLN A 31 1.34 0.00 -1.35
C GLN A 31 1.88 1.32 -0.79
N PRO A 32 3.20 1.61 -0.91
CA PRO A 32 3.75 2.92 -0.60
C PRO A 32 3.13 4.04 -1.44
N THR A 33 3.12 5.25 -0.91
CA THR A 33 2.77 6.48 -1.64
C THR A 33 3.68 7.61 -1.20
N PRO A 34 4.12 8.55 -2.07
CA PRO A 34 5.05 9.61 -1.69
C PRO A 34 4.54 10.50 -0.56
N THR A 35 3.21 10.60 -0.44
CA THR A 35 2.54 11.41 0.57
C THR A 35 2.50 10.77 1.98
N TYR A 36 3.07 9.57 2.16
CA TYR A 36 3.05 8.86 3.43
C TYR A 36 4.44 8.42 3.85
N LYS A 37 4.99 9.05 4.90
CA LYS A 37 6.28 8.69 5.54
C LYS A 37 7.50 8.63 4.59
N TYR A 38 7.45 9.28 3.45
CA TYR A 38 8.58 9.43 2.54
C TYR A 38 9.16 10.84 2.62
N ASN A 39 10.47 10.95 2.59
CA ASN A 39 11.12 12.25 2.55
C ASN A 39 11.03 12.85 1.15
N LEU A 40 10.08 13.77 0.95
CA LEU A 40 9.84 14.42 -0.34
C LEU A 40 11.05 15.22 -0.87
N SER A 41 12.06 15.52 -0.04
CA SER A 41 13.32 16.11 -0.54
C SER A 41 14.08 15.15 -1.48
N ASN A 42 13.79 13.86 -1.44
CA ASN A 42 14.35 12.86 -2.35
C ASN A 42 13.52 12.67 -3.64
N HIS A 43 12.34 13.31 -3.73
CA HIS A 43 11.46 13.19 -4.88
C HIS A 43 11.80 14.25 -5.92
N ILE A 44 12.47 13.88 -7.01
CA ILE A 44 13.00 14.82 -7.99
C ILE A 44 11.92 15.75 -8.55
N ILE A 45 10.79 15.18 -8.99
CA ILE A 45 9.71 15.99 -9.59
C ILE A 45 9.03 16.90 -8.56
N PHE A 46 8.95 16.49 -7.29
CA PHE A 46 8.45 17.37 -6.23
C PHE A 46 9.35 18.59 -6.01
N GLN A 47 10.66 18.42 -6.13
CA GLN A 47 11.60 19.54 -6.03
C GLN A 47 11.44 20.53 -7.20
N GLU A 48 11.14 20.05 -8.39
CA GLU A 48 10.92 20.87 -9.58
C GLU A 48 9.51 21.51 -9.61
N ASN A 49 8.52 20.81 -9.09
CA ASN A 49 7.12 21.24 -9.06
C ASN A 49 6.41 20.75 -7.78
N PRO A 50 6.46 21.52 -6.68
CA PRO A 50 5.81 21.13 -5.43
C PRO A 50 4.30 20.92 -5.53
N ASP A 51 3.63 21.59 -6.47
CA ASP A 51 2.17 21.52 -6.65
C ASP A 51 1.71 20.19 -7.28
N ILE A 52 2.66 19.30 -7.64
CA ILE A 52 2.36 18.00 -8.25
C ILE A 52 1.43 17.13 -7.37
N PHE A 53 1.40 17.39 -6.06
CA PHE A 53 0.58 16.66 -5.11
C PHE A 53 -0.76 17.33 -4.76
N ASP A 54 -1.11 18.46 -5.36
CA ASP A 54 -2.35 19.18 -5.04
C ASP A 54 -3.59 18.31 -5.25
N ILE A 55 -3.59 17.47 -6.28
CA ILE A 55 -4.66 16.49 -6.54
C ILE A 55 -4.61 15.26 -5.61
N HIS A 56 -3.53 15.10 -4.85
CA HIS A 56 -3.29 13.98 -3.95
C HIS A 56 -3.32 14.37 -2.46
N VAL A 57 -3.78 15.59 -2.15
CA VAL A 57 -3.81 16.12 -0.77
C VAL A 57 -4.51 15.20 0.22
N ASP A 58 -5.57 14.53 -0.20
CA ASP A 58 -6.30 13.58 0.64
C ASP A 58 -5.49 12.34 1.01
N SER A 59 -4.46 11.99 0.25
CA SER A 59 -3.62 10.83 0.56
C SER A 59 -2.70 11.08 1.76
N PHE A 60 -2.28 12.34 2.03
CA PHE A 60 -1.55 12.70 3.25
C PHE A 60 -2.33 12.36 4.53
N LEU A 61 -3.64 12.61 4.51
CA LEU A 61 -4.53 12.31 5.64
C LEU A 61 -5.00 10.85 5.60
N GLY A 62 -5.26 10.35 4.39
CA GLY A 62 -5.84 9.03 4.15
C GLY A 62 -5.00 7.90 4.70
N TYR A 63 -3.72 7.88 4.42
CA TYR A 63 -2.81 6.83 4.88
C TYR A 63 -2.61 6.81 6.39
N ASN A 64 -2.54 7.96 7.05
CA ASN A 64 -2.46 8.03 8.51
C ASN A 64 -3.72 7.45 9.19
N VAL A 65 -4.89 7.67 8.60
CA VAL A 65 -6.14 7.09 9.10
C VAL A 65 -6.21 5.60 8.79
N LEU A 66 -5.79 5.19 7.58
CA LEU A 66 -5.74 3.79 7.17
C LEU A 66 -4.81 2.97 8.06
N GLU A 67 -3.61 3.48 8.39
CA GLU A 67 -2.67 2.84 9.32
C GLU A 67 -3.32 2.52 10.67
N LYS A 68 -3.98 3.53 11.28
CA LYS A 68 -4.68 3.35 12.55
C LYS A 68 -5.77 2.28 12.46
N HIS A 69 -6.51 2.27 11.34
CA HIS A 69 -7.51 1.22 11.10
C HIS A 69 -6.87 -0.15 10.92
N TYR A 70 -5.81 -0.25 10.12
CA TYR A 70 -5.10 -1.50 9.85
C TYR A 70 -4.58 -2.16 11.13
N HIS A 71 -3.99 -1.40 12.05
CA HIS A 71 -3.51 -1.93 13.32
C HIS A 71 -4.64 -2.45 14.24
N ASN A 72 -5.83 -1.91 14.09
CA ASN A 72 -7.02 -2.34 14.86
C ASN A 72 -7.81 -3.47 14.18
N LEU A 73 -7.52 -3.81 12.91
CA LEU A 73 -8.19 -4.91 12.22
C LEU A 73 -7.85 -6.26 12.86
N LYS A 74 -8.84 -7.14 12.93
CA LYS A 74 -8.72 -8.50 13.49
C LYS A 74 -9.38 -9.54 12.58
N GLY A 75 -8.99 -10.79 12.75
CA GLY A 75 -9.63 -11.93 12.08
C GLY A 75 -9.64 -11.81 10.56
N GLY A 76 -10.80 -12.06 9.96
CA GLY A 76 -10.99 -12.05 8.52
C GLY A 76 -10.71 -10.69 7.85
N ASP A 77 -10.95 -9.59 8.53
CA ASP A 77 -10.72 -8.25 7.98
C ASP A 77 -9.23 -7.94 7.83
N LYS A 78 -8.37 -8.46 8.70
CA LYS A 78 -6.91 -8.30 8.62
C LYS A 78 -6.24 -9.35 7.73
N ARG A 79 -6.86 -10.52 7.60
CA ARG A 79 -6.29 -11.64 6.83
C ARG A 79 -6.02 -11.23 5.39
N ASN A 80 -4.88 -11.67 4.88
CA ASN A 80 -4.43 -11.44 3.50
C ASN A 80 -4.21 -9.95 3.12
N ILE A 81 -4.20 -9.02 4.09
CA ILE A 81 -3.72 -7.66 3.85
C ILE A 81 -2.20 -7.64 4.08
N ILE A 82 -1.47 -7.22 3.06
CA ILE A 82 -0.02 -6.99 3.09
C ILE A 82 0.20 -5.48 3.21
N TRP A 83 0.82 -5.04 4.31
CA TRP A 83 1.14 -3.64 4.54
C TRP A 83 2.56 -3.34 4.07
N LEU A 84 2.71 -2.73 2.90
CA LEU A 84 3.99 -2.31 2.35
C LEU A 84 4.18 -0.79 2.36
N ALA A 85 3.21 -0.03 2.86
CA ALA A 85 3.28 1.43 2.88
C ALA A 85 4.52 1.99 3.60
N ASP A 86 5.09 1.22 4.54
CA ASP A 86 6.26 1.61 5.32
C ASP A 86 7.61 1.30 4.64
N MET A 87 7.65 0.63 3.48
CA MET A 87 8.89 0.21 2.81
C MET A 87 9.83 1.37 2.43
N GLN A 88 9.32 2.58 2.40
CA GLN A 88 10.05 3.79 1.99
C GLN A 88 10.59 4.64 3.14
N ILE A 89 10.28 4.31 4.41
CA ILE A 89 10.57 5.17 5.57
C ILE A 89 12.04 5.57 5.66
N ASP A 90 12.95 4.60 5.51
CA ASP A 90 14.41 4.81 5.68
C ASP A 90 15.15 4.98 4.35
N LYS A 91 14.44 5.15 3.24
CA LYS A 91 15.05 5.31 1.93
C LYS A 91 15.39 6.77 1.66
N ASN A 92 16.66 7.02 1.37
CA ASN A 92 17.23 8.35 1.09
C ASN A 92 17.55 8.54 -0.39
N GLU A 93 16.72 8.01 -1.28
CA GLU A 93 16.87 8.06 -2.72
C GLU A 93 15.55 8.36 -3.42
N ASN A 94 15.59 8.73 -4.70
CA ASN A 94 14.38 8.94 -5.48
C ASN A 94 13.73 7.59 -5.84
N LEU A 95 12.53 7.36 -5.32
CA LEU A 95 11.76 6.14 -5.52
C LEU A 95 10.71 6.23 -6.64
N TYR A 96 10.46 7.45 -7.15
CA TYR A 96 9.32 7.74 -8.01
C TYR A 96 9.75 8.38 -9.33
N VAL A 97 9.05 8.05 -10.42
CA VAL A 97 9.25 8.64 -11.75
C VAL A 97 8.27 9.77 -12.05
N ASP A 98 7.17 9.85 -11.30
CA ASP A 98 6.19 10.93 -11.32
C ASP A 98 5.52 11.06 -9.95
N ALA A 99 4.36 11.71 -9.86
CA ALA A 99 3.66 11.93 -8.60
C ALA A 99 3.34 10.66 -7.79
N VAL A 100 3.24 9.49 -8.43
CA VAL A 100 2.76 8.26 -7.76
C VAL A 100 3.41 6.96 -8.26
N HIS A 101 4.00 6.94 -9.46
CA HIS A 101 4.56 5.72 -10.03
C HIS A 101 6.00 5.49 -9.60
N TYR A 102 6.31 4.27 -9.23
CA TYR A 102 7.63 3.87 -8.78
C TYR A 102 8.66 3.83 -9.91
N ASN A 103 9.93 4.07 -9.58
CA ASN A 103 11.02 3.71 -10.46
C ASN A 103 11.17 2.17 -10.55
N ALA A 104 12.00 1.70 -11.49
CA ALA A 104 12.18 0.28 -11.74
C ALA A 104 12.70 -0.48 -10.51
N ASN A 105 13.70 0.07 -9.82
CA ASN A 105 14.32 -0.58 -8.65
C ASN A 105 13.31 -0.76 -7.51
N PHE A 106 12.56 0.29 -7.19
CA PHE A 106 11.58 0.22 -6.10
C PHE A 106 10.40 -0.70 -6.47
N SER A 107 10.01 -0.74 -7.75
CA SER A 107 9.02 -1.71 -8.24
C SER A 107 9.48 -3.15 -8.04
N GLU A 108 10.76 -3.44 -8.32
CA GLU A 108 11.35 -4.77 -8.11
C GLU A 108 11.40 -5.15 -6.63
N GLU A 109 11.78 -4.22 -5.75
CA GLU A 109 11.78 -4.45 -4.31
C GLU A 109 10.36 -4.76 -3.76
N ILE A 110 9.35 -3.98 -4.17
CA ILE A 110 7.95 -4.21 -3.79
C ILE A 110 7.49 -5.59 -4.27
N ALA A 111 7.77 -5.93 -5.53
CA ALA A 111 7.42 -7.24 -6.08
C ALA A 111 8.11 -8.38 -5.34
N GLY A 112 9.40 -8.22 -5.01
CA GLY A 112 10.17 -9.19 -4.24
C GLY A 112 9.57 -9.43 -2.85
N GLU A 113 9.19 -8.38 -2.15
CA GLU A 113 8.57 -8.48 -0.82
C GLU A 113 7.20 -9.18 -0.87
N ILE A 114 6.37 -8.84 -1.86
CA ILE A 114 5.09 -9.53 -2.08
C ILE A 114 5.31 -11.03 -2.30
N VAL A 115 6.27 -11.40 -3.15
CA VAL A 115 6.60 -12.80 -3.44
C VAL A 115 7.08 -13.53 -2.20
N ASN A 116 7.92 -12.90 -1.37
CA ASN A 116 8.43 -13.49 -0.14
C ASN A 116 7.30 -13.78 0.86
N ILE A 117 6.39 -12.83 1.06
CA ILE A 117 5.25 -12.99 1.96
C ILE A 117 4.32 -14.10 1.46
N ILE A 118 4.01 -14.13 0.15
CA ILE A 118 3.13 -15.15 -0.42
C ILE A 118 3.77 -16.54 -0.34
N LYS A 119 5.06 -16.68 -0.65
CA LYS A 119 5.78 -17.95 -0.52
C LYS A 119 5.74 -18.47 0.91
N TYR A 120 6.03 -17.60 1.90
CA TYR A 120 5.99 -17.97 3.30
C TYR A 120 4.60 -18.48 3.72
N ASP A 121 3.54 -17.81 3.28
CA ASP A 121 2.15 -18.16 3.60
C ASP A 121 1.67 -19.45 2.88
N VAL A 122 2.28 -19.81 1.76
CA VAL A 122 1.99 -21.07 1.05
C VAL A 122 2.73 -22.26 1.65
N ILE A 123 3.99 -22.07 2.08
CA ILE A 123 4.83 -23.15 2.59
C ILE A 123 4.43 -23.56 4.03
N ASN A 124 3.94 -22.61 4.84
CA ASN A 124 3.64 -22.83 6.25
C ASN A 124 2.15 -23.14 6.53
N LYS A 125 1.39 -23.55 5.53
CA LYS A 125 0.02 -24.09 5.65
C LYS A 125 -0.09 -25.50 5.12
#